data_8d09dd64014480f39d284ff8c6e510b7
#
_entry.id   8d09dd64014480f39d284ff8c6e510b7
#
_cell.length_a   1.000
_cell.length_b   1.000
_cell.length_c   1.000
_cell.angle_alpha   90.00
_cell.angle_beta   90.00
_cell.angle_gamma   90.00
#
_symmetry.space_group_name_H-M   'P 1'
#
loop_
_entity.id
_entity.type
_entity.pdbx_description
1 polymer ?
#
loop_
_entity_poly.entity_id
_entity_poly.type
_entity_poly.pdbx_seq_one_letter_code
_entity_poly.pdbx_strand_id
1 'polypeptide(L)'
;MNSAERREARYQRRKAARMKKKAAALREYGDFETVFSFERLYESYRASVRGVGWKASTQRYKAASLANVTKTHEELIAGRYRSKGFYEFDIVERGKPRHIRSVHISERVVQRCLCDYCLVPMLSRSFIYDNGASLRGKGYDFAVSRVTHFLAEHYRKHGREGYVLVFDFSKYFDTAQHEPVFREFERSGIDDRLVALSKYFIQNFGDVGLGLGSQVSQIAALALPNRIDHYIKDVLGMKYYAR
;
A
#
# COMPACT_ATOMS: atom_id res chain seq x y z
N MET A 1 11.58 37.23 22.76
CA MET A 1 10.64 36.16 22.35
C MET A 1 10.15 35.45 23.61
N ASN A 2 8.87 35.51 23.87
CA ASN A 2 8.25 34.79 24.98
C ASN A 2 8.06 33.28 24.68
N SER A 3 7.60 32.50 25.65
CA SER A 3 7.45 31.03 25.50
C SER A 3 6.42 30.66 24.41
N ALA A 4 5.36 31.44 24.26
CA ALA A 4 4.33 31.22 23.25
C ALA A 4 4.86 31.48 21.83
N GLU A 5 5.59 32.57 21.63
CA GLU A 5 6.24 32.92 20.35
C GLU A 5 7.26 31.85 19.92
N ARG A 6 8.05 31.32 20.89
CA ARG A 6 9.00 30.21 20.60
C ARG A 6 8.29 28.93 20.21
N ARG A 7 7.12 28.63 20.80
CA ARG A 7 6.28 27.47 20.47
C ARG A 7 5.71 27.61 19.07
N GLU A 8 5.12 28.77 18.76
CA GLU A 8 4.58 29.07 17.44
C GLU A 8 5.66 29.02 16.35
N ALA A 9 6.81 29.64 16.55
CA ALA A 9 7.92 29.59 15.60
C ALA A 9 8.44 28.16 15.36
N ARG A 10 8.44 27.29 16.39
CA ARG A 10 8.75 25.86 16.22
C ARG A 10 7.67 25.13 15.43
N TYR A 11 6.40 25.41 15.69
CA TYR A 11 5.29 24.85 14.95
C TYR A 11 5.36 25.22 13.47
N GLN A 12 5.53 26.48 13.13
CA GLN A 12 5.62 26.97 11.76
C GLN A 12 6.81 26.37 11.00
N ARG A 13 7.99 26.28 11.63
CA ARG A 13 9.16 25.59 11.04
C ARG A 13 8.88 24.12 10.75
N ARG A 14 8.26 23.39 11.68
CA ARG A 14 7.90 21.99 11.48
C ARG A 14 6.85 21.84 10.36
N LYS A 15 5.86 22.71 10.30
CA LYS A 15 4.84 22.74 9.26
C LYS A 15 5.48 22.96 7.89
N ALA A 16 6.31 23.99 7.74
CA ALA A 16 7.02 24.27 6.50
C ALA A 16 7.92 23.10 6.05
N ALA A 17 8.66 22.47 6.97
CA ALA A 17 9.47 21.31 6.66
C ALA A 17 8.65 20.10 6.20
N ARG A 18 7.48 19.87 6.81
CA ARG A 18 6.53 18.81 6.35
C ARG A 18 5.99 19.11 4.95
N MET A 19 5.60 20.34 4.67
CA MET A 19 5.13 20.76 3.35
C MET A 19 6.21 20.58 2.29
N LYS A 20 7.45 21.00 2.58
CA LYS A 20 8.59 20.79 1.66
C LYS A 20 8.83 19.32 1.37
N LYS A 21 8.80 18.45 2.40
CA LYS A 21 8.94 17.01 2.24
C LYS A 21 7.78 16.41 1.44
N LYS A 22 6.54 16.88 1.65
CA LYS A 22 5.38 16.42 0.88
C LYS A 22 5.53 16.84 -0.59
N ALA A 23 5.87 18.09 -0.87
CA ALA A 23 6.07 18.57 -2.23
C ALA A 23 7.18 17.81 -2.98
N ALA A 24 8.30 17.53 -2.32
CA ALA A 24 9.38 16.72 -2.91
C ALA A 24 8.89 15.30 -3.26
N ALA A 25 8.16 14.66 -2.33
CA ALA A 25 7.61 13.34 -2.58
C ALA A 25 6.57 13.32 -3.71
N LEU A 26 5.73 14.36 -3.82
CA LEU A 26 4.76 14.45 -4.91
C LEU A 26 5.44 14.60 -6.28
N ARG A 27 6.56 15.33 -6.36
CA ARG A 27 7.34 15.41 -7.61
C ARG A 27 7.95 14.07 -8.02
N GLU A 28 8.37 13.26 -7.05
CA GLU A 28 9.05 11.99 -7.31
C GLU A 28 8.09 10.82 -7.51
N TYR A 29 6.99 10.79 -6.73
CA TYR A 29 6.07 9.66 -6.63
C TYR A 29 4.62 9.99 -6.97
N GLY A 30 4.27 11.23 -7.20
CA GLY A 30 2.89 11.68 -7.39
C GLY A 30 2.54 12.14 -8.79
N ASP A 31 3.50 12.18 -9.70
CA ASP A 31 3.30 12.58 -11.09
C ASP A 31 3.14 11.36 -11.99
N PHE A 32 2.13 11.38 -12.87
CA PHE A 32 1.75 10.21 -13.68
C PHE A 32 2.85 9.77 -14.65
N GLU A 33 3.43 10.71 -15.39
CA GLU A 33 4.47 10.44 -16.38
C GLU A 33 5.75 9.94 -15.71
N THR A 34 6.09 10.52 -14.56
CA THR A 34 7.24 10.10 -13.77
C THR A 34 7.07 8.68 -13.22
N VAL A 35 5.86 8.35 -12.70
CA VAL A 35 5.56 7.02 -12.16
C VAL A 35 5.58 5.96 -13.26
N PHE A 36 5.00 6.25 -14.41
CA PHE A 36 4.92 5.33 -15.53
C PHE A 36 5.95 5.60 -16.62
N SER A 37 7.14 6.14 -16.25
CA SER A 37 8.23 6.20 -17.20
C SER A 37 8.61 4.80 -17.70
N PHE A 38 9.15 4.73 -18.93
CA PHE A 38 9.54 3.45 -19.52
C PHE A 38 10.51 2.67 -18.62
N GLU A 39 11.48 3.36 -18.03
CA GLU A 39 12.49 2.77 -17.14
C GLU A 39 11.83 2.10 -15.93
N ARG A 40 10.91 2.79 -15.24
CA ARG A 40 10.21 2.25 -14.06
C ARG A 40 9.29 1.09 -14.43
N LEU A 41 8.60 1.17 -15.56
CA LEU A 41 7.80 0.04 -16.08
C LEU A 41 8.69 -1.17 -16.40
N TYR A 42 9.84 -0.95 -17.02
CA TYR A 42 10.76 -2.03 -17.35
C TYR A 42 11.39 -2.66 -16.10
N GLU A 43 11.75 -1.86 -15.10
CA GLU A 43 12.19 -2.37 -13.79
C GLU A 43 11.09 -3.17 -13.08
N SER A 44 9.86 -2.68 -13.13
CA SER A 44 8.68 -3.37 -12.58
C SER A 44 8.42 -4.69 -13.30
N TYR A 45 8.61 -4.74 -14.62
CA TYR A 45 8.59 -5.99 -15.39
C TYR A 45 9.67 -6.96 -14.88
N ARG A 46 10.93 -6.53 -14.81
CA ARG A 46 12.03 -7.38 -14.33
C ARG A 46 11.75 -7.94 -12.93
N ALA A 47 11.18 -7.13 -12.05
CA ALA A 47 10.82 -7.56 -10.72
C ALA A 47 9.60 -8.50 -10.70
N SER A 48 8.63 -8.31 -11.60
CA SER A 48 7.40 -9.10 -11.67
C SER A 48 7.60 -10.52 -12.22
N VAL A 49 8.63 -10.73 -13.03
CA VAL A 49 8.93 -12.05 -13.61
C VAL A 49 9.81 -12.93 -12.70
N ARG A 50 10.35 -12.39 -11.61
CA ARG A 50 11.17 -13.16 -10.67
C ARG A 50 10.31 -14.24 -9.99
N GLY A 51 10.80 -15.48 -9.98
CA GLY A 51 10.12 -16.61 -9.35
C GLY A 51 8.93 -17.19 -10.13
N VAL A 52 8.50 -16.55 -11.23
CA VAL A 52 7.37 -17.00 -12.07
C VAL A 52 7.75 -17.21 -13.54
N GLY A 53 9.04 -17.25 -13.86
CA GLY A 53 9.57 -17.43 -15.21
C GLY A 53 9.21 -18.76 -15.88
N TRP A 54 8.79 -19.75 -15.10
CA TRP A 54 8.33 -21.06 -15.57
C TRP A 54 6.91 -21.02 -16.17
N LYS A 55 6.10 -19.99 -15.87
CA LYS A 55 4.73 -19.86 -16.38
C LYS A 55 4.74 -19.47 -17.86
N ALA A 56 3.97 -20.19 -18.70
CA ALA A 56 3.89 -19.95 -20.14
C ALA A 56 3.49 -18.50 -20.50
N SER A 57 2.56 -17.88 -19.74
CA SER A 57 2.19 -16.47 -19.93
C SER A 57 3.37 -15.52 -19.67
N THR A 58 4.20 -15.82 -18.66
CA THR A 58 5.40 -15.04 -18.35
C THR A 58 6.46 -15.22 -19.44
N GLN A 59 6.66 -16.44 -19.95
CA GLN A 59 7.61 -16.71 -21.02
C GLN A 59 7.22 -15.97 -22.30
N ARG A 60 5.94 -16.03 -22.70
CA ARG A 60 5.42 -15.28 -23.86
C ARG A 60 5.61 -13.75 -23.69
N TYR A 61 5.33 -13.21 -22.52
CA TYR A 61 5.55 -11.79 -22.25
C TYR A 61 7.04 -11.43 -22.31
N LYS A 62 7.91 -12.28 -21.77
CA LYS A 62 9.36 -12.11 -21.75
C LYS A 62 9.96 -12.13 -23.15
N ALA A 63 9.48 -12.99 -24.06
CA ALA A 63 10.00 -13.13 -25.43
C ALA A 63 9.94 -11.81 -26.22
N ALA A 64 8.97 -10.94 -25.94
CA ALA A 64 8.83 -9.61 -26.55
C ALA A 64 8.75 -8.50 -25.49
N SER A 65 9.59 -8.59 -24.45
CA SER A 65 9.45 -7.73 -23.25
C SER A 65 9.55 -6.25 -23.55
N LEU A 66 10.49 -5.81 -24.37
CA LEU A 66 10.61 -4.39 -24.76
C LEU A 66 9.35 -3.90 -25.47
N ALA A 67 8.90 -4.61 -26.51
CA ALA A 67 7.69 -4.24 -27.24
C ALA A 67 6.45 -4.23 -26.35
N ASN A 68 6.32 -5.22 -25.44
CA ASN A 68 5.20 -5.28 -24.50
C ASN A 68 5.21 -4.14 -23.48
N VAL A 69 6.38 -3.76 -22.96
CA VAL A 69 6.51 -2.63 -22.03
C VAL A 69 6.27 -1.31 -22.76
N THR A 70 6.83 -1.11 -23.97
CA THR A 70 6.58 0.08 -24.80
C THR A 70 5.10 0.25 -25.07
N LYS A 71 4.43 -0.81 -25.54
CA LYS A 71 2.97 -0.78 -25.79
C LYS A 71 2.19 -0.41 -24.52
N THR A 72 2.55 -1.00 -23.38
CA THR A 72 1.88 -0.72 -22.09
C THR A 72 2.09 0.76 -21.68
N HIS A 73 3.30 1.28 -21.85
CA HIS A 73 3.61 2.68 -21.59
C HIS A 73 2.77 3.61 -22.48
N GLU A 74 2.73 3.37 -23.80
CA GLU A 74 1.93 4.16 -24.75
C GLU A 74 0.43 4.11 -24.42
N GLU A 75 -0.10 2.94 -24.06
CA GLU A 75 -1.50 2.77 -23.65
C GLU A 75 -1.82 3.58 -22.37
N LEU A 76 -0.91 3.60 -21.39
CA LEU A 76 -1.06 4.35 -20.14
C LEU A 76 -1.03 5.87 -20.40
N ILE A 77 -0.01 6.36 -21.11
CA ILE A 77 0.13 7.80 -21.43
C ILE A 77 -1.07 8.30 -22.25
N ALA A 78 -1.56 7.49 -23.18
CA ALA A 78 -2.72 7.83 -24.01
C ALA A 78 -4.09 7.63 -23.30
N GLY A 79 -4.11 7.19 -22.03
CA GLY A 79 -5.34 6.92 -21.29
C GLY A 79 -6.18 5.75 -21.84
N ARG A 80 -5.57 4.89 -22.65
CA ARG A 80 -6.25 3.74 -23.31
C ARG A 80 -6.00 2.40 -22.64
N TYR A 81 -5.26 2.40 -21.54
CA TYR A 81 -4.96 1.16 -20.80
C TYR A 81 -6.24 0.44 -20.37
N ARG A 82 -6.29 -0.88 -20.58
CA ARG A 82 -7.39 -1.74 -20.14
C ARG A 82 -6.85 -3.02 -19.50
N SER A 83 -7.52 -3.49 -18.44
CA SER A 83 -7.25 -4.79 -17.81
C SER A 83 -7.55 -5.93 -18.81
N LYS A 84 -6.76 -7.00 -18.70
CA LYS A 84 -6.96 -8.23 -19.48
C LYS A 84 -7.81 -9.28 -18.75
N GLY A 85 -8.44 -8.89 -17.63
CA GLY A 85 -9.22 -9.80 -16.81
C GLY A 85 -8.37 -10.70 -15.91
N PHE A 86 -9.02 -11.71 -15.34
CA PHE A 86 -8.44 -12.58 -14.33
C PHE A 86 -8.30 -14.02 -14.82
N TYR A 87 -7.31 -14.72 -14.24
CA TYR A 87 -7.26 -16.17 -14.17
C TYR A 87 -7.74 -16.59 -12.79
N GLU A 88 -8.84 -17.34 -12.73
CA GLU A 88 -9.47 -17.75 -11.48
C GLU A 88 -9.12 -19.20 -11.16
N PHE A 89 -8.78 -19.47 -9.91
CA PHE A 89 -8.50 -20.81 -9.41
C PHE A 89 -8.64 -20.85 -7.89
N ASP A 90 -8.95 -22.03 -7.39
CA ASP A 90 -9.08 -22.27 -5.95
C ASP A 90 -7.79 -22.88 -5.39
N ILE A 91 -7.40 -22.43 -4.21
CA ILE A 91 -6.30 -23.01 -3.43
C ILE A 91 -6.77 -23.32 -2.01
N VAL A 92 -6.10 -24.25 -1.36
CA VAL A 92 -6.26 -24.49 0.08
C VAL A 92 -5.02 -23.94 0.79
N GLU A 93 -5.18 -22.91 1.61
CA GLU A 93 -4.11 -22.32 2.38
C GLU A 93 -4.39 -22.53 3.89
N ARG A 94 -3.51 -23.24 4.56
CA ARG A 94 -3.65 -23.59 5.99
C ARG A 94 -5.02 -24.21 6.33
N GLY A 95 -5.51 -25.11 5.48
CA GLY A 95 -6.78 -25.78 5.64
C GLY A 95 -8.03 -24.96 5.25
N LYS A 96 -7.88 -23.73 4.79
CA LYS A 96 -8.99 -22.87 4.37
C LYS A 96 -9.02 -22.76 2.84
N PRO A 97 -10.16 -23.03 2.18
CA PRO A 97 -10.31 -22.80 0.75
C PRO A 97 -10.27 -21.28 0.47
N ARG A 98 -9.57 -20.90 -0.58
CA ARG A 98 -9.49 -19.52 -1.04
C ARG A 98 -9.65 -19.47 -2.54
N HIS A 99 -10.59 -18.67 -3.01
CA HIS A 99 -10.74 -18.34 -4.41
C HIS A 99 -9.77 -17.20 -4.80
N ILE A 100 -8.87 -17.48 -5.75
CA ILE A 100 -7.84 -16.52 -6.17
C ILE A 100 -8.16 -16.03 -7.58
N ARG A 101 -8.21 -14.72 -7.74
CA ARG A 101 -8.33 -14.01 -9.02
C ARG A 101 -6.97 -13.40 -9.37
N SER A 102 -6.21 -14.12 -10.19
CA SER A 102 -4.85 -13.71 -10.57
C SER A 102 -4.87 -12.86 -11.83
N VAL A 103 -4.24 -11.68 -11.76
CA VAL A 103 -4.12 -10.78 -12.91
C VAL A 103 -3.09 -11.28 -13.93
N HIS A 104 -3.28 -10.92 -15.20
CA HIS A 104 -2.29 -11.20 -16.26
C HIS A 104 -0.95 -10.54 -15.95
N ILE A 105 0.16 -11.10 -16.46
CA ILE A 105 1.51 -10.59 -16.19
C ILE A 105 1.69 -9.12 -16.59
N SER A 106 1.09 -8.66 -17.69
CA SER A 106 1.15 -7.25 -18.10
C SER A 106 0.50 -6.32 -17.08
N GLU A 107 -0.63 -6.72 -16.51
CA GLU A 107 -1.32 -5.95 -15.46
C GLU A 107 -0.51 -5.97 -14.16
N ARG A 108 0.09 -7.10 -13.81
CA ARG A 108 0.99 -7.19 -12.66
C ARG A 108 2.17 -6.23 -12.75
N VAL A 109 2.69 -6.00 -13.95
CA VAL A 109 3.74 -4.99 -14.20
C VAL A 109 3.24 -3.59 -13.90
N VAL A 110 2.05 -3.23 -14.38
CA VAL A 110 1.45 -1.90 -14.14
C VAL A 110 1.11 -1.71 -12.67
N GLN A 111 0.44 -2.69 -12.04
CA GLN A 111 0.11 -2.61 -10.62
C GLN A 111 1.38 -2.50 -9.76
N ARG A 112 2.43 -3.23 -10.10
CA ARG A 112 3.71 -3.16 -9.40
C ARG A 112 4.35 -1.78 -9.55
N CYS A 113 4.38 -1.24 -10.76
CA CYS A 113 4.92 0.09 -11.02
C CYS A 113 4.16 1.15 -10.20
N LEU A 114 2.83 1.11 -10.23
CA LEU A 114 1.97 1.99 -9.45
C LEU A 114 2.22 1.86 -7.95
N CYS A 115 2.36 0.63 -7.43
CA CYS A 115 2.60 0.41 -6.01
C CYS A 115 4.01 0.83 -5.58
N ASP A 116 5.05 0.36 -6.28
CA ASP A 116 6.44 0.56 -5.88
C ASP A 116 6.88 2.03 -6.03
N TYR A 117 6.38 2.73 -7.06
CA TYR A 117 6.79 4.10 -7.38
C TYR A 117 5.74 5.19 -7.07
N CYS A 118 4.57 4.83 -6.53
CA CYS A 118 3.56 5.80 -6.12
C CYS A 118 2.88 5.43 -4.80
N LEU A 119 2.03 4.39 -4.77
CA LEU A 119 1.13 4.16 -3.64
C LEU A 119 1.87 3.83 -2.34
N VAL A 120 2.88 2.95 -2.39
CA VAL A 120 3.64 2.60 -1.18
C VAL A 120 4.41 3.81 -0.64
N PRO A 121 5.26 4.52 -1.41
CA PRO A 121 5.98 5.67 -0.89
C PRO A 121 5.09 6.83 -0.46
N MET A 122 3.91 7.02 -1.06
CA MET A 122 3.01 8.12 -0.71
C MET A 122 2.15 7.80 0.52
N LEU A 123 1.51 6.64 0.58
CA LEU A 123 0.57 6.28 1.64
C LEU A 123 1.29 5.88 2.94
N SER A 124 2.41 5.12 2.84
CA SER A 124 3.13 4.65 4.02
C SER A 124 3.72 5.78 4.89
N ARG A 125 3.86 6.98 4.36
CA ARG A 125 4.33 8.17 5.11
C ARG A 125 3.40 8.56 6.26
N SER A 126 2.12 8.21 6.14
CA SER A 126 1.11 8.46 7.17
C SER A 126 0.92 7.30 8.13
N PHE A 127 1.46 6.12 7.84
CA PHE A 127 1.22 4.94 8.67
C PHE A 127 1.96 5.04 10.00
N ILE A 128 1.36 4.47 11.04
CA ILE A 128 2.04 4.34 12.33
C ILE A 128 3.30 3.46 12.19
N TYR A 129 4.31 3.74 13.01
CA TYR A 129 5.55 2.95 13.00
C TYR A 129 5.28 1.46 13.29
N ASP A 130 4.37 1.17 14.21
CA ASP A 130 4.04 -0.16 14.70
C ASP A 130 3.03 -0.92 13.82
N ASN A 131 2.98 -0.60 12.52
CA ASN A 131 2.30 -1.40 11.51
C ASN A 131 3.23 -2.54 11.05
N GLY A 132 2.87 -3.79 11.35
CA GLY A 132 3.64 -4.99 11.02
C GLY A 132 3.34 -5.59 9.65
N ALA A 133 2.38 -5.07 8.89
CA ALA A 133 1.91 -5.74 7.68
C ALA A 133 2.59 -5.24 6.39
N SER A 134 2.88 -6.19 5.49
CA SER A 134 3.08 -6.05 4.02
C SER A 134 3.95 -4.90 3.50
N LEU A 135 4.79 -4.29 4.31
CA LEU A 135 5.77 -3.30 3.90
C LEU A 135 7.19 -3.87 4.02
N ARG A 136 8.12 -3.32 3.23
CA ARG A 136 9.53 -3.73 3.30
C ARG A 136 10.09 -3.46 4.71
N GLY A 137 10.76 -4.46 5.29
CA GLY A 137 11.27 -4.41 6.65
C GLY A 137 10.21 -4.55 7.74
N LYS A 138 8.97 -4.85 7.36
CA LYS A 138 7.86 -5.22 8.24
C LYS A 138 7.54 -6.71 8.06
N GLY A 139 6.59 -7.22 8.78
CA GLY A 139 6.20 -8.62 8.71
C GLY A 139 6.07 -9.21 10.11
N TYR A 140 5.95 -10.53 10.18
CA TYR A 140 5.72 -11.25 11.43
C TYR A 140 6.80 -10.98 12.50
N ASP A 141 8.07 -11.10 12.13
CA ASP A 141 9.18 -10.90 13.08
C ASP A 141 9.22 -9.47 13.64
N PHE A 142 8.96 -8.48 12.78
CA PHE A 142 8.83 -7.10 13.24
C PHE A 142 7.66 -6.95 14.23
N ALA A 143 6.48 -7.49 13.90
CA ALA A 143 5.29 -7.39 14.75
C ALA A 143 5.53 -8.06 16.11
N VAL A 144 6.09 -9.28 16.13
CA VAL A 144 6.45 -10.00 17.36
C VAL A 144 7.45 -9.19 18.18
N SER A 145 8.51 -8.67 17.57
CA SER A 145 9.51 -7.84 18.25
C SER A 145 8.88 -6.61 18.91
N ARG A 146 7.93 -5.94 18.22
CA ARG A 146 7.24 -4.77 18.78
C ARG A 146 6.35 -5.13 19.96
N VAL A 147 5.57 -6.19 19.85
CA VAL A 147 4.71 -6.67 20.94
C VAL A 147 5.56 -7.09 22.16
N THR A 148 6.63 -7.85 21.93
CA THR A 148 7.57 -8.25 23.01
C THR A 148 8.17 -7.03 23.70
N HIS A 149 8.59 -6.01 22.94
CA HIS A 149 9.09 -4.75 23.49
C HIS A 149 8.04 -4.06 24.38
N PHE A 150 6.79 -3.98 23.92
CA PHE A 150 5.70 -3.36 24.68
C PHE A 150 5.39 -4.09 25.96
N LEU A 151 5.33 -5.42 25.91
CA LEU A 151 5.12 -6.26 27.09
C LEU A 151 6.25 -6.09 28.11
N ALA A 152 7.50 -6.10 27.66
CA ALA A 152 8.65 -5.92 28.55
C ALA A 152 8.68 -4.50 29.18
N GLU A 153 8.31 -3.48 28.43
CA GLU A 153 8.20 -2.09 28.95
C GLU A 153 7.07 -1.98 29.97
N HIS A 154 5.90 -2.56 29.65
CA HIS A 154 4.74 -2.58 30.56
C HIS A 154 5.10 -3.32 31.87
N TYR A 155 5.68 -4.50 31.76
CA TYR A 155 6.06 -5.32 32.93
C TYR A 155 7.04 -4.58 33.87
N ARG A 156 8.03 -3.88 33.30
CA ARG A 156 8.97 -3.08 34.11
C ARG A 156 8.32 -1.94 34.88
N LYS A 157 7.21 -1.37 34.34
CA LYS A 157 6.52 -0.21 34.94
C LYS A 157 5.39 -0.59 35.87
N HIS A 158 4.67 -1.66 35.54
CA HIS A 158 3.38 -2.00 36.15
C HIS A 158 3.34 -3.45 36.66
N GLY A 159 4.42 -4.21 36.51
CA GLY A 159 4.44 -5.62 36.88
C GLY A 159 3.53 -6.47 35.99
N ARG A 160 2.82 -7.40 36.61
CA ARG A 160 1.90 -8.34 35.91
C ARG A 160 0.48 -7.79 35.73
N GLU A 161 0.19 -6.64 36.31
CA GLU A 161 -1.15 -6.06 36.26
C GLU A 161 -1.39 -5.42 34.87
N GLY A 162 -2.49 -5.80 34.23
CA GLY A 162 -2.89 -5.26 32.95
C GLY A 162 -3.67 -6.22 32.07
N TYR A 163 -4.08 -5.71 30.92
CA TYR A 163 -4.86 -6.46 29.91
C TYR A 163 -4.22 -6.33 28.53
N VAL A 164 -4.34 -7.38 27.73
CA VAL A 164 -4.04 -7.35 26.30
C VAL A 164 -5.34 -7.48 25.55
N LEU A 165 -5.70 -6.46 24.78
CA LEU A 165 -6.84 -6.49 23.88
C LEU A 165 -6.36 -6.86 22.47
N VAL A 166 -6.92 -7.93 21.92
CA VAL A 166 -6.69 -8.38 20.55
C VAL A 166 -8.02 -8.33 19.80
N PHE A 167 -8.02 -7.70 18.62
CA PHE A 167 -9.18 -7.65 17.74
C PHE A 167 -8.77 -7.88 16.29
N ASP A 168 -9.69 -8.46 15.51
CA ASP A 168 -9.51 -8.74 14.10
C ASP A 168 -10.77 -8.37 13.31
N PHE A 169 -10.59 -7.97 12.06
CA PHE A 169 -11.70 -7.66 11.16
C PHE A 169 -12.19 -8.93 10.48
N SER A 170 -13.46 -9.29 10.73
CA SER A 170 -14.07 -10.45 10.06
C SER A 170 -14.14 -10.21 8.55
N LYS A 171 -13.67 -11.17 7.75
CA LYS A 171 -13.71 -11.15 6.28
C LYS A 171 -13.21 -9.82 5.68
N TYR A 172 -12.13 -9.28 6.25
CA TYR A 172 -11.64 -7.93 5.95
C TYR A 172 -11.52 -7.63 4.45
N PHE A 173 -10.92 -8.55 3.68
CA PHE A 173 -10.79 -8.37 2.23
C PHE A 173 -12.12 -8.44 1.48
N ASP A 174 -13.07 -9.24 1.93
CA ASP A 174 -14.35 -9.44 1.25
C ASP A 174 -15.35 -8.32 1.52
N THR A 175 -15.22 -7.64 2.69
CA THR A 175 -16.23 -6.67 3.17
C THR A 175 -15.76 -5.22 3.14
N ALA A 176 -14.50 -4.97 2.77
CA ALA A 176 -13.94 -3.63 2.71
C ALA A 176 -14.72 -2.74 1.73
N GLN A 177 -15.26 -1.63 2.22
CA GLN A 177 -15.94 -0.65 1.38
C GLN A 177 -14.91 0.15 0.58
N HIS A 178 -15.20 0.42 -0.69
CA HIS A 178 -14.27 1.12 -1.58
C HIS A 178 -14.13 2.61 -1.27
N GLU A 179 -15.22 3.26 -0.88
CA GLU A 179 -15.25 4.70 -0.66
C GLU A 179 -14.22 5.20 0.37
N PRO A 180 -14.05 4.57 1.55
CA PRO A 180 -12.99 4.96 2.48
C PRO A 180 -11.58 4.80 1.91
N VAL A 181 -11.34 3.75 1.11
CA VAL A 181 -10.05 3.51 0.42
C VAL A 181 -9.78 4.61 -0.61
N PHE A 182 -10.79 4.95 -1.41
CA PHE A 182 -10.69 5.99 -2.45
C PHE A 182 -10.36 7.36 -1.85
N ARG A 183 -10.95 7.68 -0.71
CA ARG A 183 -10.62 8.90 0.04
C ARG A 183 -9.16 8.94 0.51
N GLU A 184 -8.57 7.81 0.88
CA GLU A 184 -7.15 7.77 1.25
C GLU A 184 -6.23 8.02 0.03
N PHE A 185 -6.60 7.51 -1.17
CA PHE A 185 -5.87 7.82 -2.40
C PHE A 185 -5.96 9.32 -2.74
N GLU A 186 -7.15 9.91 -2.71
CA GLU A 186 -7.38 11.34 -2.98
C GLU A 186 -6.63 12.25 -2.00
N ARG A 187 -6.65 11.93 -0.71
CA ARG A 187 -5.92 12.68 0.33
C ARG A 187 -4.40 12.64 0.19
N SER A 188 -3.87 11.65 -0.48
CA SER A 188 -2.43 11.57 -0.74
C SER A 188 -1.94 12.76 -1.56
N GLY A 189 -2.81 13.30 -2.45
CA GLY A 189 -2.54 14.43 -3.33
C GLY A 189 -1.72 14.07 -4.56
N ILE A 190 -1.68 12.78 -4.94
CA ILE A 190 -1.09 12.31 -6.20
C ILE A 190 -1.95 12.74 -7.39
N ASP A 191 -1.41 12.66 -8.60
CA ASP A 191 -2.10 12.97 -9.85
C ASP A 191 -3.44 12.21 -9.95
N ASP A 192 -4.49 12.90 -10.41
CA ASP A 192 -5.85 12.35 -10.52
C ASP A 192 -5.91 11.10 -11.41
N ARG A 193 -5.03 10.99 -12.42
CA ARG A 193 -4.91 9.79 -13.27
C ARG A 193 -4.38 8.59 -12.49
N LEU A 194 -3.46 8.80 -11.52
CA LEU A 194 -2.98 7.75 -10.61
C LEU A 194 -4.10 7.31 -9.65
N VAL A 195 -4.88 8.27 -9.14
CA VAL A 195 -6.06 7.98 -8.32
C VAL A 195 -7.08 7.17 -9.11
N ALA A 196 -7.43 7.62 -10.33
CA ALA A 196 -8.39 6.94 -11.20
C ALA A 196 -7.95 5.51 -11.53
N LEU A 197 -6.66 5.32 -11.87
CA LEU A 197 -6.11 3.99 -12.17
C LEU A 197 -6.11 3.09 -10.93
N SER A 198 -5.83 3.64 -9.74
CA SER A 198 -5.88 2.90 -8.48
C SER A 198 -7.30 2.42 -8.16
N LYS A 199 -8.29 3.30 -8.33
CA LYS A 199 -9.72 2.96 -8.20
C LYS A 199 -10.13 1.89 -9.19
N TYR A 200 -9.74 2.04 -10.46
CA TYR A 200 -10.01 1.06 -11.52
C TYR A 200 -9.52 -0.34 -11.16
N PHE A 201 -8.30 -0.48 -10.65
CA PHE A 201 -7.79 -1.79 -10.24
C PHE A 201 -8.54 -2.41 -9.07
N ILE A 202 -9.07 -1.63 -8.16
CA ILE A 202 -9.91 -2.14 -7.06
C ILE A 202 -11.29 -2.53 -7.57
N GLN A 203 -11.93 -1.68 -8.35
CA GLN A 203 -13.28 -1.90 -8.90
C GLN A 203 -13.35 -3.10 -9.84
N ASN A 204 -12.26 -3.47 -10.50
CA ASN A 204 -12.21 -4.70 -11.31
C ASN A 204 -12.51 -5.98 -10.51
N PHE A 205 -12.38 -5.96 -9.18
CA PHE A 205 -12.71 -7.10 -8.32
C PHE A 205 -14.18 -7.16 -7.88
N GLY A 206 -14.94 -6.10 -8.10
CA GLY A 206 -16.35 -5.98 -7.73
C GLY A 206 -16.66 -4.62 -7.13
N ASP A 207 -17.87 -4.44 -6.62
CA ASP A 207 -18.32 -3.17 -6.01
C ASP A 207 -17.94 -3.07 -4.53
N VAL A 208 -17.64 -4.18 -3.89
CA VAL A 208 -17.23 -4.31 -2.50
C VAL A 208 -16.08 -5.30 -2.40
N GLY A 209 -15.22 -5.07 -1.44
CA GLY A 209 -14.08 -5.95 -1.16
C GLY A 209 -12.80 -5.54 -1.89
N LEU A 210 -11.71 -6.14 -1.45
CA LEU A 210 -10.37 -5.95 -1.99
C LEU A 210 -9.90 -7.29 -2.58
N GLY A 211 -9.49 -7.28 -3.83
CA GLY A 211 -9.11 -8.51 -4.54
C GLY A 211 -7.85 -9.16 -3.96
N LEU A 212 -7.98 -10.42 -3.57
CA LEU A 212 -6.83 -11.25 -3.20
C LEU A 212 -5.94 -11.50 -4.42
N GLY A 213 -4.65 -11.14 -4.32
CA GLY A 213 -3.68 -11.27 -5.42
C GLY A 213 -3.37 -9.95 -6.15
N SER A 214 -4.08 -8.86 -5.86
CA SER A 214 -3.78 -7.51 -6.34
C SER A 214 -2.83 -6.79 -5.38
N GLN A 215 -1.75 -6.19 -5.91
CA GLN A 215 -0.83 -5.37 -5.10
C GLN A 215 -1.49 -4.06 -4.67
N VAL A 216 -2.34 -3.48 -5.52
CA VAL A 216 -3.12 -2.27 -5.18
C VAL A 216 -4.07 -2.56 -4.02
N SER A 217 -4.74 -3.71 -4.02
CA SER A 217 -5.60 -4.14 -2.91
C SER A 217 -4.82 -4.32 -1.59
N GLN A 218 -3.59 -4.81 -1.66
CA GLN A 218 -2.75 -4.96 -0.47
C GLN A 218 -2.40 -3.62 0.18
N ILE A 219 -1.97 -2.63 -0.60
CA ILE A 219 -1.66 -1.30 -0.03
C ILE A 219 -2.93 -0.57 0.40
N ALA A 220 -4.05 -0.76 -0.30
CA ALA A 220 -5.35 -0.26 0.10
C ALA A 220 -5.79 -0.81 1.46
N ALA A 221 -5.62 -2.12 1.67
CA ALA A 221 -5.89 -2.77 2.96
C ALA A 221 -5.03 -2.22 4.11
N LEU A 222 -3.81 -1.76 3.83
CA LEU A 222 -2.98 -1.09 4.83
C LEU A 222 -3.43 0.35 5.10
N ALA A 223 -3.89 1.06 4.08
CA ALA A 223 -4.31 2.45 4.19
C ALA A 223 -5.66 2.60 4.89
N LEU A 224 -6.59 1.68 4.67
CA LEU A 224 -7.97 1.76 5.18
C LEU A 224 -8.05 1.95 6.71
N PRO A 225 -7.35 1.18 7.57
CA PRO A 225 -7.42 1.36 9.02
C PRO A 225 -6.48 2.45 9.57
N ASN A 226 -5.73 3.16 8.72
CA ASN A 226 -4.76 4.17 9.15
C ASN A 226 -5.36 5.25 10.07
N ARG A 227 -6.62 5.66 9.82
CA ARG A 227 -7.30 6.64 10.68
C ARG A 227 -7.64 6.08 12.05
N ILE A 228 -7.98 4.79 12.11
CA ILE A 228 -8.22 4.08 13.37
C ILE A 228 -6.91 3.98 14.16
N ASP A 229 -5.80 3.65 13.48
CA ASP A 229 -4.47 3.59 14.09
C ASP A 229 -4.10 4.92 14.76
N HIS A 230 -4.31 6.04 14.05
CA HIS A 230 -4.06 7.37 14.59
C HIS A 230 -5.03 7.76 15.70
N TYR A 231 -6.31 7.39 15.60
CA TYR A 231 -7.25 7.61 16.68
C TYR A 231 -6.82 6.89 17.96
N ILE A 232 -6.42 5.63 17.86
CA ILE A 232 -5.96 4.85 19.01
C ILE A 232 -4.68 5.44 19.60
N LYS A 233 -3.69 5.80 18.76
CA LYS A 233 -2.40 6.31 19.26
C LYS A 233 -2.45 7.78 19.70
N ASP A 234 -3.07 8.63 18.89
CA ASP A 234 -2.93 10.08 19.05
C ASP A 234 -4.09 10.67 19.88
N VAL A 235 -5.32 10.10 19.80
CA VAL A 235 -6.48 10.59 20.53
C VAL A 235 -6.69 9.85 21.84
N LEU A 236 -6.68 8.50 21.80
CA LEU A 236 -6.80 7.71 23.02
C LEU A 236 -5.49 7.59 23.80
N GLY A 237 -4.36 8.02 23.23
CA GLY A 237 -3.06 8.00 23.87
C GLY A 237 -2.50 6.59 24.15
N MET A 238 -2.99 5.57 23.41
CA MET A 238 -2.58 4.18 23.61
C MET A 238 -1.15 3.94 23.11
N LYS A 239 -0.20 4.00 24.03
CA LYS A 239 1.23 3.85 23.72
C LYS A 239 1.56 2.45 23.16
N TYR A 240 1.01 1.42 23.76
CA TYR A 240 1.30 0.01 23.45
C TYR A 240 0.26 -0.53 22.45
N TYR A 241 0.25 0.04 21.26
CA TYR A 241 -0.61 -0.36 20.17
C TYR A 241 0.23 -0.73 18.95
N ALA A 242 -0.02 -1.89 18.36
CA ALA A 242 0.55 -2.35 17.10
C ALA A 242 -0.53 -3.03 16.24
N ARG A 243 -0.36 -2.99 14.93
CA ARG A 243 -1.23 -3.64 13.94
C ARG A 243 -0.41 -4.46 12.95
#